data_af795d9de4afc1bfc7f5003f406c442e
#
_entry.id   af795d9de4afc1bfc7f5003f406c442e
#
_cell.length_a   1.000
_cell.length_b   1.000
_cell.length_c   1.000
_cell.angle_alpha   90.00
_cell.angle_beta   90.00
_cell.angle_gamma   90.00
#
_symmetry.space_group_name_H-M   'P 1'
#
loop_
_entity.id
_entity.type
_entity.pdbx_description
1 polymer ?
#
loop_
_entity_poly.entity_id
_entity_poly.type
_entity_poly.pdbx_seq_one_letter_code
_entity_poly.pdbx_strand_id
1 'polypeptide(L)'
;IYWMFTKIFYKYSSSIAVVADNGQKLTYAELGEMVAAKAATFTPYVLQFCLCENNLESLVFYLACLDAKAPVVMLDAKKDAELLDHLRNIYRPGETICHEDLAVCLTTSGSTGSPKLVRLTLDNLRSNALSIAEYLHIDEHERAITMLPMYYSYGLSIINSHLIKGATLLLTDKTYA
;
A
#
# COMPACT_ATOMS: atom_id res chain seq x y z
N ILE A 1 7.46 15.66 10.70
CA ILE A 1 7.43 15.11 9.34
C ILE A 1 6.13 14.34 9.20
N TYR A 2 5.21 14.90 8.43
CA TYR A 2 3.88 14.30 8.25
C TYR A 2 3.98 13.19 7.20
N TRP A 3 3.53 11.98 7.56
CA TRP A 3 3.43 10.93 6.59
C TRP A 3 2.37 11.26 5.51
N MET A 4 2.43 10.55 4.39
CA MET A 4 1.75 10.90 3.13
C MET A 4 0.23 11.10 3.27
N PHE A 5 -0.45 10.32 4.10
CA PHE A 5 -1.91 10.29 4.19
C PHE A 5 -2.52 10.90 5.47
N THR A 6 -1.74 11.24 6.51
CA THR A 6 -2.31 11.74 7.79
C THR A 6 -3.23 12.95 7.61
N LYS A 7 -2.78 13.94 6.81
CA LYS A 7 -3.61 15.12 6.53
C LYS A 7 -4.87 14.78 5.75
N ILE A 8 -4.81 13.76 4.90
CA ILE A 8 -5.92 13.31 4.07
C ILE A 8 -6.99 12.65 4.93
N PHE A 9 -6.61 11.79 5.87
CA PHE A 9 -7.55 11.16 6.80
C PHE A 9 -8.32 12.20 7.62
N TYR A 10 -7.68 13.28 8.00
CA TYR A 10 -8.32 14.37 8.71
C TYR A 10 -9.19 15.24 7.79
N LYS A 11 -8.64 15.68 6.64
CA LYS A 11 -9.32 16.59 5.71
C LYS A 11 -10.62 15.99 5.15
N TYR A 12 -10.61 14.70 4.84
CA TYR A 12 -11.76 13.99 4.24
C TYR A 12 -12.40 13.00 5.22
N SER A 13 -12.34 13.29 6.52
CA SER A 13 -12.70 12.35 7.60
C SER A 13 -14.07 11.69 7.45
N SER A 14 -15.09 12.42 7.00
CA SER A 14 -16.45 11.92 6.81
C SER A 14 -16.73 11.33 5.42
N SER A 15 -15.81 11.46 4.48
CA SER A 15 -15.94 10.91 3.12
C SER A 15 -15.63 9.40 3.12
N ILE A 16 -16.27 8.65 2.22
CA ILE A 16 -16.00 7.23 2.06
C ILE A 16 -14.64 7.03 1.38
N ALA A 17 -13.72 6.38 2.07
CA ALA A 17 -12.40 6.03 1.54
C ALA A 17 -12.42 4.69 0.80
N VAL A 18 -13.15 3.71 1.32
CA VAL A 18 -13.13 2.32 0.83
C VAL A 18 -14.54 1.74 0.81
N VAL A 19 -14.83 1.00 -0.26
CA VAL A 19 -15.95 0.06 -0.35
C VAL A 19 -15.36 -1.32 -0.65
N ALA A 20 -15.53 -2.28 0.25
CA ALA A 20 -15.04 -3.64 0.09
C ALA A 20 -16.06 -4.54 -0.64
N ASP A 21 -15.60 -5.70 -1.13
CA ASP A 21 -16.44 -6.67 -1.87
C ASP A 21 -17.67 -7.17 -1.10
N ASN A 22 -17.61 -7.20 0.23
CA ASN A 22 -18.74 -7.56 1.10
C ASN A 22 -19.73 -6.41 1.32
N GLY A 23 -19.55 -5.27 0.67
CA GLY A 23 -20.36 -4.07 0.81
C GLY A 23 -20.00 -3.19 2.01
N GLN A 24 -19.01 -3.56 2.82
CA GLN A 24 -18.52 -2.74 3.93
C GLN A 24 -17.97 -1.42 3.39
N LYS A 25 -18.41 -0.32 3.99
CA LYS A 25 -17.94 1.03 3.68
C LYS A 25 -17.18 1.58 4.88
N LEU A 26 -16.04 2.20 4.61
CA LEU A 26 -15.24 2.89 5.62
C LEU A 26 -15.03 4.34 5.22
N THR A 27 -15.21 5.23 6.15
CA THR A 27 -14.80 6.63 6.01
C THR A 27 -13.29 6.76 6.12
N TYR A 28 -12.74 7.90 5.71
CA TYR A 28 -11.33 8.20 5.91
C TYR A 28 -10.94 8.21 7.40
N ALA A 29 -11.84 8.67 8.28
CA ALA A 29 -11.60 8.63 9.74
C ALA A 29 -11.47 7.18 10.23
N GLU A 30 -12.41 6.30 9.88
CA GLU A 30 -12.40 4.88 10.27
C GLU A 30 -11.18 4.15 9.69
N LEU A 31 -10.85 4.39 8.43
CA LEU A 31 -9.62 3.84 7.82
C LEU A 31 -8.38 4.33 8.56
N GLY A 32 -8.31 5.62 8.89
CA GLY A 32 -7.22 6.22 9.65
C GLY A 32 -7.03 5.60 11.03
N GLU A 33 -8.11 5.32 11.75
CA GLU A 33 -8.08 4.63 13.05
C GLU A 33 -7.52 3.20 12.93
N MET A 34 -7.98 2.45 11.93
CA MET A 34 -7.48 1.09 11.66
C MET A 34 -5.98 1.11 11.31
N VAL A 35 -5.57 2.06 10.47
CA VAL A 35 -4.16 2.25 10.09
C VAL A 35 -3.30 2.59 11.30
N ALA A 36 -3.72 3.54 12.13
CA ALA A 36 -2.99 3.94 13.34
C ALA A 36 -2.85 2.79 14.35
N ALA A 37 -3.92 2.03 14.57
CA ALA A 37 -3.90 0.86 15.46
C ALA A 37 -2.92 -0.20 14.97
N LYS A 38 -2.91 -0.48 13.67
CA LYS A 38 -1.96 -1.44 13.07
C LYS A 38 -0.52 -0.91 13.08
N ALA A 39 -0.32 0.36 12.76
CA ALA A 39 1.00 1.00 12.76
C ALA A 39 1.68 0.95 14.14
N ALA A 40 0.90 1.06 15.21
CA ALA A 40 1.40 0.94 16.59
C ALA A 40 2.02 -0.44 16.90
N THR A 41 1.75 -1.46 16.10
CA THR A 41 2.34 -2.79 16.25
C THR A 41 3.69 -2.95 15.55
N PHE A 42 4.09 -1.99 14.73
CA PHE A 42 5.35 -2.05 13.97
C PHE A 42 6.45 -1.24 14.63
N THR A 43 7.67 -1.72 14.47
CA THR A 43 8.88 -0.97 14.86
C THR A 43 9.39 -0.20 13.65
N PRO A 44 9.67 1.12 13.76
CA PRO A 44 10.22 1.90 12.65
C PRO A 44 11.50 1.28 12.08
N TYR A 45 11.63 1.36 10.77
CA TYR A 45 12.77 0.87 9.98
C TYR A 45 12.97 -0.65 9.97
N VAL A 46 12.14 -1.42 10.67
CA VAL A 46 12.18 -2.88 10.62
C VAL A 46 11.36 -3.39 9.44
N LEU A 47 12.00 -4.22 8.60
CA LEU A 47 11.40 -4.74 7.38
C LEU A 47 10.17 -5.61 7.66
N GLN A 48 9.11 -5.34 6.93
CA GLN A 48 7.86 -6.10 6.94
C GLN A 48 7.64 -6.80 5.60
N PHE A 49 6.84 -7.88 5.61
CA PHE A 49 6.42 -8.60 4.42
C PHE A 49 4.90 -8.63 4.37
N CYS A 50 4.33 -8.28 3.22
CA CYS A 50 2.90 -8.32 2.97
C CYS A 50 2.60 -9.26 1.81
N LEU A 51 2.01 -10.43 2.10
CA LEU A 51 1.32 -11.22 1.08
C LEU A 51 -0.04 -10.57 0.87
N CYS A 52 -0.18 -9.79 -0.20
CA CYS A 52 -1.33 -8.93 -0.38
C CYS A 52 -2.32 -9.46 -1.44
N GLU A 53 -3.55 -9.14 -1.17
CA GLU A 53 -4.69 -9.20 -2.07
C GLU A 53 -5.34 -7.82 -2.11
N ASN A 54 -6.23 -7.57 -3.06
CA ASN A 54 -6.96 -6.29 -3.14
C ASN A 54 -8.13 -6.27 -2.14
N ASN A 55 -7.79 -6.33 -0.86
CA ASN A 55 -8.75 -6.33 0.24
C ASN A 55 -8.36 -5.30 1.32
N LEU A 56 -9.27 -5.09 2.26
CA LEU A 56 -9.08 -4.11 3.33
C LEU A 56 -7.89 -4.45 4.24
N GLU A 57 -7.69 -5.71 4.56
CA GLU A 57 -6.59 -6.14 5.43
C GLU A 57 -5.23 -5.78 4.84
N SER A 58 -5.02 -6.09 3.56
CA SER A 58 -3.77 -5.74 2.85
C SER A 58 -3.58 -4.23 2.69
N LEU A 59 -4.66 -3.50 2.42
CA LEU A 59 -4.61 -2.04 2.33
C LEU A 59 -4.20 -1.42 3.67
N VAL A 60 -4.83 -1.83 4.77
CA VAL A 60 -4.50 -1.35 6.12
C VAL A 60 -3.07 -1.70 6.49
N PHE A 61 -2.62 -2.92 6.19
CA PHE A 61 -1.22 -3.33 6.42
C PHE A 61 -0.23 -2.43 5.68
N TYR A 62 -0.46 -2.20 4.39
CA TYR A 62 0.37 -1.32 3.56
C TYR A 62 0.43 0.11 4.11
N LEU A 63 -0.72 0.73 4.37
CA LEU A 63 -0.79 2.09 4.88
C LEU A 63 -0.17 2.21 6.27
N ALA A 64 -0.36 1.20 7.12
CA ALA A 64 0.24 1.15 8.45
C ALA A 64 1.77 1.04 8.41
N CYS A 65 2.31 0.30 7.45
CA CYS A 65 3.77 0.26 7.22
C CYS A 65 4.31 1.64 6.87
N LEU A 66 3.62 2.38 6.00
CA LEU A 66 4.01 3.76 5.66
C LEU A 66 3.93 4.68 6.88
N ASP A 67 2.86 4.59 7.67
CA ASP A 67 2.66 5.39 8.88
C ASP A 67 3.73 5.13 9.94
N ALA A 68 4.05 3.87 10.18
CA ALA A 68 5.06 3.45 11.15
C ALA A 68 6.51 3.66 10.66
N LYS A 69 6.72 4.08 9.41
CA LYS A 69 8.04 4.07 8.75
C LYS A 69 8.70 2.68 8.79
N ALA A 70 7.90 1.63 8.69
CA ALA A 70 8.36 0.26 8.58
C ALA A 70 8.38 -0.16 7.11
N PRO A 71 9.54 -0.33 6.47
CA PRO A 71 9.61 -0.72 5.07
C PRO A 71 8.89 -2.03 4.81
N VAL A 72 8.19 -2.14 3.68
CA VAL A 72 7.40 -3.33 3.35
C VAL A 72 7.74 -3.90 1.98
N VAL A 73 7.92 -5.22 1.91
CA VAL A 73 7.98 -5.96 0.65
C VAL A 73 6.57 -6.42 0.32
N MET A 74 6.06 -5.96 -0.84
CA MET A 74 4.73 -6.31 -1.34
C MET A 74 4.83 -7.54 -2.24
N LEU A 75 4.12 -8.60 -1.90
CA LEU A 75 4.16 -9.89 -2.58
C LEU A 75 2.75 -10.36 -2.94
N ASP A 76 2.64 -11.20 -3.97
CA ASP A 76 1.38 -11.83 -4.37
C ASP A 76 1.02 -12.97 -3.42
N ALA A 77 -0.11 -12.86 -2.71
CA ALA A 77 -0.60 -13.90 -1.80
C ALA A 77 -0.82 -15.25 -2.51
N LYS A 78 -1.09 -15.24 -3.81
CA LYS A 78 -1.41 -16.45 -4.60
C LYS A 78 -0.18 -17.16 -5.17
N LYS A 79 0.94 -16.44 -5.37
CA LYS A 79 2.11 -16.96 -6.12
C LYS A 79 3.42 -16.92 -5.34
N ASP A 80 3.56 -16.01 -4.39
CA ASP A 80 4.87 -15.64 -3.82
C ASP A 80 5.18 -16.29 -2.47
N ALA A 81 4.48 -17.35 -2.06
CA ALA A 81 4.73 -18.04 -0.78
C ALA A 81 6.18 -18.56 -0.66
N GLU A 82 6.71 -19.19 -1.73
CA GLU A 82 8.09 -19.68 -1.76
C GLU A 82 9.11 -18.53 -1.78
N LEU A 83 8.80 -17.46 -2.51
CA LEU A 83 9.63 -16.25 -2.53
C LEU A 83 9.66 -15.59 -1.15
N LEU A 84 8.52 -15.53 -0.46
CA LEU A 84 8.45 -15.02 0.91
C LEU A 84 9.36 -15.81 1.84
N ASP A 85 9.33 -17.14 1.79
CA ASP A 85 10.18 -18.00 2.63
C ASP A 85 11.67 -17.78 2.31
N HIS A 86 12.01 -17.66 1.04
CA HIS A 86 13.38 -17.34 0.61
C HIS A 86 13.84 -15.97 1.14
N LEU A 87 13.00 -14.93 1.01
CA LEU A 87 13.31 -13.58 1.48
C LEU A 87 13.41 -13.52 3.01
N ARG A 88 12.57 -14.26 3.74
CA ARG A 88 12.64 -14.34 5.21
C ARG A 88 13.92 -15.01 5.70
N ASN A 89 14.50 -15.94 4.94
CA ASN A 89 15.78 -16.52 5.25
C ASN A 89 16.95 -15.55 5.08
N ILE A 90 16.85 -14.65 4.09
CA ILE A 90 17.87 -13.61 3.84
C ILE A 90 17.66 -12.42 4.78
N TYR A 91 16.43 -11.93 4.86
CA TYR A 91 16.03 -10.76 5.64
C TYR A 91 15.15 -11.21 6.78
N ARG A 92 15.75 -11.52 7.92
CA ARG A 92 15.05 -12.06 9.09
C ARG A 92 13.94 -11.13 9.57
N PRO A 93 12.69 -11.60 9.65
CA PRO A 93 11.58 -10.78 10.15
C PRO A 93 11.85 -10.29 11.58
N GLY A 94 11.61 -9.01 11.82
CA GLY A 94 11.83 -8.37 13.13
C GLY A 94 13.28 -8.01 13.45
N GLU A 95 14.26 -8.45 12.64
CA GLU A 95 15.70 -8.20 12.88
C GLU A 95 16.32 -7.29 11.82
N THR A 96 15.82 -7.31 10.59
CA THR A 96 16.39 -6.53 9.49
C THR A 96 16.00 -5.08 9.60
N ILE A 97 16.99 -4.24 9.89
CA ILE A 97 16.86 -2.79 9.95
C ILE A 97 17.26 -2.21 8.59
N CYS A 98 16.38 -1.40 8.03
CA CYS A 98 16.56 -0.78 6.73
C CYS A 98 16.98 0.69 6.84
N HIS A 99 17.43 1.24 5.72
CA HIS A 99 17.68 2.67 5.60
C HIS A 99 16.40 3.48 5.84
N GLU A 100 16.51 4.63 6.47
CA GLU A 100 15.38 5.49 6.87
C GLU A 100 14.50 5.99 5.71
N ASP A 101 15.06 6.07 4.50
CA ASP A 101 14.33 6.49 3.31
C ASP A 101 13.54 5.36 2.64
N LEU A 102 13.84 4.10 2.95
CA LEU A 102 13.16 2.97 2.32
C LEU A 102 11.72 2.88 2.81
N ALA A 103 10.78 2.83 1.88
CA ALA A 103 9.35 2.68 2.19
C ALA A 103 8.77 1.36 1.67
N VAL A 104 8.98 1.05 0.40
CA VAL A 104 8.38 -0.11 -0.26
C VAL A 104 9.40 -0.82 -1.14
N CYS A 105 9.34 -2.15 -1.16
CA CYS A 105 10.01 -2.98 -2.16
C CYS A 105 8.96 -3.70 -3.01
N LEU A 106 9.11 -3.60 -4.32
CA LEU A 106 8.29 -4.33 -5.30
C LEU A 106 9.17 -5.34 -6.04
N THR A 107 8.59 -6.50 -6.38
CA THR A 107 9.28 -7.49 -7.20
C THR A 107 9.18 -7.12 -8.66
N THR A 108 10.25 -7.39 -9.42
CA THR A 108 10.21 -7.36 -10.88
C THR A 108 9.97 -8.76 -11.42
N SER A 109 9.22 -8.87 -12.51
CA SER A 109 9.15 -10.08 -13.32
C SER A 109 10.50 -10.28 -14.01
N GLY A 110 11.46 -10.91 -13.32
CA GLY A 110 12.81 -11.11 -13.85
C GLY A 110 12.85 -12.19 -14.91
N SER A 111 13.31 -11.86 -16.09
CA SER A 111 13.64 -12.81 -17.17
C SER A 111 14.84 -13.72 -16.85
N THR A 112 15.48 -13.56 -15.69
CA THR A 112 16.74 -14.21 -15.31
C THR A 112 16.68 -15.07 -14.05
N GLY A 113 15.50 -15.57 -13.66
CA GLY A 113 15.35 -16.61 -12.63
C GLY A 113 15.46 -16.17 -11.17
N SER A 114 15.97 -14.99 -10.88
CA SER A 114 16.00 -14.43 -9.51
C SER A 114 15.18 -13.14 -9.47
N PRO A 115 14.09 -13.07 -8.69
CA PRO A 115 13.31 -11.85 -8.57
C PRO A 115 14.16 -10.76 -7.93
N LYS A 116 14.21 -9.60 -8.59
CA LYS A 116 14.86 -8.41 -8.06
C LYS A 116 13.84 -7.57 -7.30
N LEU A 117 14.27 -6.95 -6.20
CA LEU A 117 13.48 -5.99 -5.45
C LEU A 117 13.81 -4.57 -5.91
N VAL A 118 12.80 -3.87 -6.40
CA VAL A 118 12.89 -2.43 -6.65
C VAL A 118 12.57 -1.71 -5.35
N ARG A 119 13.47 -0.85 -4.91
CA ARG A 119 13.35 -0.06 -3.69
C ARG A 119 12.74 1.31 -3.99
N LEU A 120 11.72 1.67 -3.25
CA LEU A 120 11.02 2.94 -3.39
C LEU A 120 11.04 3.69 -2.05
N THR A 121 11.32 4.98 -2.13
CA THR A 121 11.20 5.89 -0.99
C THR A 121 9.76 6.39 -0.84
N LEU A 122 9.42 6.97 0.31
CA LEU A 122 8.14 7.63 0.50
C LEU A 122 7.95 8.81 -0.48
N ASP A 123 9.03 9.54 -0.77
CA ASP A 123 9.01 10.64 -1.74
C ASP A 123 8.75 10.15 -3.18
N ASN A 124 9.27 8.99 -3.56
CA ASN A 124 8.94 8.37 -4.84
C ASN A 124 7.44 8.08 -4.95
N LEU A 125 6.87 7.45 -3.92
CA LEU A 125 5.43 7.13 -3.89
C LEU A 125 4.57 8.39 -3.93
N ARG A 126 4.92 9.39 -3.13
CA ARG A 126 4.20 10.66 -3.06
C ARG A 126 4.25 11.43 -4.37
N SER A 127 5.44 11.62 -4.94
CA SER A 127 5.62 12.34 -6.21
C SER A 127 4.87 11.66 -7.34
N ASN A 128 4.94 10.33 -7.43
CA ASN A 128 4.21 9.56 -8.42
C ASN A 128 2.69 9.73 -8.25
N ALA A 129 2.17 9.60 -7.03
CA ALA A 129 0.75 9.75 -6.75
C ALA A 129 0.22 11.13 -7.10
N LEU A 130 0.95 12.19 -6.75
CA LEU A 130 0.57 13.57 -7.07
C LEU A 130 0.61 13.84 -8.58
N SER A 131 1.65 13.37 -9.28
CA SER A 131 1.76 13.54 -10.73
C SER A 131 0.64 12.84 -11.49
N ILE A 132 0.29 11.62 -11.08
CA ILE A 132 -0.84 10.90 -11.68
C ILE A 132 -2.16 11.62 -11.40
N ALA A 133 -2.38 12.05 -10.14
CA ALA A 133 -3.59 12.74 -9.76
C ALA A 133 -3.77 14.06 -10.50
N GLU A 134 -2.69 14.80 -10.75
CA GLU A 134 -2.70 16.04 -11.54
C GLU A 134 -3.00 15.73 -13.02
N TYR A 135 -2.28 14.79 -13.61
CA TYR A 135 -2.45 14.44 -15.03
C TYR A 135 -3.84 13.92 -15.37
N LEU A 136 -4.42 13.09 -14.49
CA LEU A 136 -5.75 12.51 -14.67
C LEU A 136 -6.88 13.35 -14.07
N HIS A 137 -6.56 14.52 -13.48
CA HIS A 137 -7.52 15.38 -12.79
C HIS A 137 -8.33 14.68 -11.70
N ILE A 138 -7.67 13.78 -10.95
CA ILE A 138 -8.31 13.04 -9.85
C ILE A 138 -8.64 14.00 -8.71
N ASP A 139 -9.88 13.96 -8.25
CA ASP A 139 -10.36 14.70 -7.10
C ASP A 139 -11.13 13.79 -6.11
N GLU A 140 -11.72 14.39 -5.08
CA GLU A 140 -12.45 13.67 -4.02
C GLU A 140 -13.77 13.02 -4.49
N HIS A 141 -14.23 13.32 -5.69
CA HIS A 141 -15.46 12.74 -6.25
C HIS A 141 -15.22 11.47 -7.05
N GLU A 142 -13.95 11.15 -7.33
CA GLU A 142 -13.58 9.97 -8.10
C GLU A 142 -13.81 8.68 -7.31
N ARG A 143 -14.07 7.61 -8.07
CA ARG A 143 -14.23 6.25 -7.57
C ARG A 143 -13.43 5.29 -8.41
N ALA A 144 -12.36 4.77 -7.87
CA ALA A 144 -11.50 3.83 -8.57
C ALA A 144 -11.76 2.38 -8.13
N ILE A 145 -11.90 1.50 -9.11
CA ILE A 145 -11.91 0.06 -8.86
C ILE A 145 -10.50 -0.50 -8.94
N THR A 146 -10.11 -1.32 -7.96
CA THR A 146 -8.77 -1.93 -7.89
C THR A 146 -8.71 -3.23 -8.67
N MET A 147 -8.76 -3.16 -9.99
CA MET A 147 -8.65 -4.36 -10.85
C MET A 147 -7.21 -4.89 -10.97
N LEU A 148 -6.22 -4.04 -10.73
CA LEU A 148 -4.81 -4.41 -10.78
C LEU A 148 -4.27 -4.70 -9.37
N PRO A 149 -3.40 -5.71 -9.23
CA PRO A 149 -2.89 -6.11 -7.93
C PRO A 149 -2.08 -5.01 -7.24
N MET A 150 -2.26 -4.85 -5.92
CA MET A 150 -1.52 -3.85 -5.15
C MET A 150 -0.04 -4.20 -4.91
N TYR A 151 0.39 -5.44 -5.16
CA TYR A 151 1.82 -5.78 -5.18
C TYR A 151 2.53 -5.35 -6.48
N TYR A 152 1.79 -4.86 -7.45
CA TYR A 152 2.30 -4.37 -8.72
C TYR A 152 2.29 -2.85 -8.76
N SER A 153 3.33 -2.25 -9.36
CA SER A 153 3.52 -0.79 -9.33
C SER A 153 2.32 0.00 -9.84
N TYR A 154 1.67 -0.48 -10.89
CA TYR A 154 0.52 0.20 -11.48
C TYR A 154 -0.71 0.15 -10.55
N GLY A 155 -1.02 -1.02 -9.98
CA GLY A 155 -2.11 -1.17 -9.01
C GLY A 155 -1.89 -0.33 -7.75
N LEU A 156 -0.66 -0.30 -7.24
CA LEU A 156 -0.30 0.53 -6.09
C LEU A 156 -0.42 2.03 -6.41
N SER A 157 -0.08 2.43 -7.63
CA SER A 157 -0.22 3.82 -8.10
C SER A 157 -1.68 4.30 -8.12
N ILE A 158 -2.62 3.43 -8.50
CA ILE A 158 -4.06 3.73 -8.44
C ILE A 158 -4.49 4.00 -7.00
N ILE A 159 -4.11 3.13 -6.08
CA ILE A 159 -4.41 3.28 -4.65
C ILE A 159 -3.87 4.61 -4.13
N ASN A 160 -2.59 4.87 -4.32
CA ASN A 160 -1.93 6.07 -3.80
C ASN A 160 -2.51 7.37 -4.40
N SER A 161 -2.71 7.41 -5.72
CA SER A 161 -3.19 8.61 -6.42
C SER A 161 -4.63 9.00 -6.03
N HIS A 162 -5.48 8.02 -5.77
CA HIS A 162 -6.87 8.26 -5.36
C HIS A 162 -6.97 8.61 -3.88
N LEU A 163 -6.29 7.86 -3.00
CA LEU A 163 -6.32 8.18 -1.56
C LEU A 163 -5.73 9.56 -1.25
N ILE A 164 -4.67 9.99 -1.94
CA ILE A 164 -4.06 11.30 -1.69
C ILE A 164 -4.99 12.47 -2.04
N LYS A 165 -6.03 12.23 -2.84
CA LYS A 165 -7.05 13.21 -3.24
C LYS A 165 -8.38 13.07 -2.51
N GLY A 166 -8.50 12.14 -1.56
CA GLY A 166 -9.74 11.91 -0.83
C GLY A 166 -10.81 11.16 -1.63
N ALA A 167 -10.44 10.52 -2.72
CA ALA A 167 -11.32 9.72 -3.56
C ALA A 167 -11.69 8.38 -2.90
N THR A 168 -12.68 7.67 -3.46
CA THR A 168 -13.13 6.37 -2.96
C THR A 168 -12.47 5.22 -3.73
N LEU A 169 -11.96 4.22 -3.01
CA LEU A 169 -11.49 2.97 -3.60
C LEU A 169 -12.56 1.88 -3.47
N LEU A 170 -12.87 1.23 -4.59
CA LEU A 170 -13.67 0.01 -4.63
C LEU A 170 -12.70 -1.18 -4.65
N LEU A 171 -12.47 -1.78 -3.48
CA LEU A 171 -11.52 -2.89 -3.33
C LEU A 171 -12.15 -4.20 -3.79
N THR A 172 -11.52 -4.86 -4.76
CA THR A 172 -11.92 -6.17 -5.23
C THR A 172 -10.74 -6.99 -5.74
N ASP A 173 -10.77 -8.29 -5.46
CA ASP A 173 -9.88 -9.29 -6.07
C ASP A 173 -10.51 -9.97 -7.29
N LYS A 174 -11.74 -9.62 -7.63
CA LYS A 174 -12.44 -10.21 -8.78
C LYS A 174 -11.84 -9.69 -10.07
N THR A 175 -11.36 -10.61 -10.89
CA THR A 175 -11.02 -10.33 -12.29
C THR A 175 -12.28 -10.50 -13.12
N TYR A 176 -12.71 -9.44 -13.78
CA TYR A 176 -13.74 -9.54 -14.82
C TYR A 176 -13.05 -10.08 -16.08
N ALA A 177 -13.34 -11.34 -16.40
CA ALA A 177 -12.94 -11.96 -17.67
C ALA A 177 -13.85 -11.47 -18.80
#